data_c33b0724ba4a539ad60659b24caf36a7
#
_entry.id   c33b0724ba4a539ad60659b24caf36a7
#
_cell.length_a   1.000
_cell.length_b   1.000
_cell.length_c   1.000
_cell.angle_alpha   90.00
_cell.angle_beta   90.00
_cell.angle_gamma   90.00
#
_symmetry.space_group_name_H-M   'P 1'
#
loop_
_entity.id
_entity.type
_entity.pdbx_description
1 polymer ?
#
loop_
_entity_poly.entity_id
_entity_poly.type
_entity_poly.pdbx_seq_one_letter_code
_entity_poly.pdbx_strand_id
1 'polypeptide(L)'
;MLLTNLLSGLMRRSAAAKMGRFYSSAEYDVQPMIDYPGEVLEVGRSCIAKDARNTATMQMLWRGIALYSFHYNIQVMFGCASLPGADPSQHAQAMSYLYHHHLAPPEIRVHALASRYVKMDVLEPGSYDPRKAMARVAPLIKGYLRLGGFVGDGAVIDAQFNTTDVFIIVKTEIITEKYIRHYERGMNEQDD
;
A
#
# COMPACT_ATOMS: atom_id res chain seq x y z
N MET A 1 24.33 -11.34 -11.23
CA MET A 1 24.28 -9.86 -11.32
C MET A 1 22.84 -9.34 -11.43
N LEU A 2 21.87 -9.93 -10.70
CA LEU A 2 20.42 -9.61 -10.81
C LEU A 2 19.83 -8.99 -9.53
N LEU A 3 20.60 -8.84 -8.46
CA LEU A 3 20.09 -8.39 -7.15
C LEU A 3 20.23 -6.89 -6.88
N THR A 4 20.88 -6.13 -7.76
CA THR A 4 21.10 -4.68 -7.57
C THR A 4 19.96 -3.81 -8.11
N ASN A 5 19.01 -4.36 -8.85
CA ASN A 5 17.98 -3.60 -9.56
C ASN A 5 16.62 -3.59 -8.87
N LEU A 6 16.48 -4.30 -7.74
CA LEU A 6 15.25 -4.43 -6.97
C LEU A 6 15.57 -4.36 -5.48
N LEU A 7 14.99 -3.39 -4.79
CA LEU A 7 15.13 -3.21 -3.36
C LEU A 7 13.74 -2.99 -2.74
N SER A 8 13.49 -3.61 -1.60
CA SER A 8 12.36 -3.29 -0.72
C SER A 8 12.79 -3.35 0.72
N GLY A 9 12.42 -2.36 1.52
CA GLY A 9 12.59 -2.37 2.96
C GLY A 9 11.42 -3.12 3.60
N LEU A 10 11.73 -4.15 4.38
CA LEU A 10 10.74 -4.93 5.14
C LEU A 10 11.05 -4.78 6.63
N MET A 11 10.09 -4.23 7.40
CA MET A 11 10.26 -3.98 8.83
C MET A 11 9.11 -4.59 9.62
N ARG A 12 9.38 -5.64 10.37
CA ARG A 12 8.43 -6.23 11.33
C ARG A 12 8.41 -5.43 12.63
N ARG A 13 7.35 -5.60 13.43
CA ARG A 13 7.20 -4.99 14.76
C ARG A 13 8.44 -5.17 15.64
N SER A 14 9.02 -6.37 15.67
CA SER A 14 10.24 -6.64 16.46
C SER A 14 11.46 -5.84 16.01
N ALA A 15 11.59 -5.54 14.72
CA ALA A 15 12.64 -4.68 14.18
C ALA A 15 12.33 -3.20 14.47
N ALA A 16 11.08 -2.76 14.30
CA ALA A 16 10.65 -1.41 14.65
C ALA A 16 10.87 -1.10 16.12
N ALA A 17 10.60 -2.06 17.03
CA ALA A 17 10.86 -1.91 18.46
C ALA A 17 12.35 -1.68 18.77
N LYS A 18 13.26 -2.36 18.05
CA LYS A 18 14.72 -2.14 18.21
C LYS A 18 15.17 -0.79 17.65
N MET A 19 14.52 -0.30 16.60
CA MET A 19 14.83 0.99 15.98
C MET A 19 14.07 2.15 16.65
N GLY A 20 13.16 1.85 17.58
CA GLY A 20 12.32 2.80 18.29
C GLY A 20 11.05 3.25 17.55
N ARG A 21 10.89 2.91 16.25
CA ARG A 21 9.71 3.29 15.45
C ARG A 21 9.65 2.56 14.11
N PHE A 22 8.46 2.56 13.48
CA PHE A 22 8.30 2.31 12.05
C PHE A 22 8.74 3.53 11.22
N TYR A 23 9.09 3.30 9.96
CA TYR A 23 9.52 4.38 9.06
C TYR A 23 8.39 5.40 8.84
N SER A 24 7.18 4.91 8.54
CA SER A 24 6.00 5.76 8.29
C SER A 24 5.50 6.53 9.53
N SER A 25 6.01 6.24 10.74
CA SER A 25 5.69 7.03 11.94
C SER A 25 6.12 8.50 11.86
N ALA A 26 7.00 8.85 10.92
CA ALA A 26 7.39 10.24 10.66
C ALA A 26 6.27 11.06 9.97
N GLU A 27 5.26 10.38 9.43
CA GLU A 27 4.21 10.96 8.60
C GLU A 27 2.82 10.63 9.09
N TYR A 28 2.66 9.48 9.72
CA TYR A 28 1.38 8.90 10.11
C TYR A 28 1.39 8.46 11.57
N ASP A 29 0.23 8.59 12.23
CA ASP A 29 -0.02 7.92 13.50
C ASP A 29 -0.29 6.42 13.24
N VAL A 30 0.76 5.63 13.38
CA VAL A 30 0.72 4.18 13.13
C VAL A 30 0.30 3.37 14.36
N GLN A 31 -0.26 4.01 15.39
CA GLN A 31 -0.69 3.31 16.60
C GLN A 31 -1.64 2.13 16.31
N PRO A 32 -2.60 2.24 15.37
CA PRO A 32 -3.45 1.09 15.00
C PRO A 32 -2.68 -0.13 14.48
N MET A 33 -1.50 0.08 13.88
CA MET A 33 -0.62 -1.00 13.41
C MET A 33 0.22 -1.58 14.54
N ILE A 34 0.64 -0.73 15.50
CA ILE A 34 1.36 -1.17 16.69
C ILE A 34 0.47 -2.03 17.58
N ASP A 35 -0.79 -1.65 17.76
CA ASP A 35 -1.77 -2.32 18.61
C ASP A 35 -2.46 -3.50 17.92
N TYR A 36 -2.22 -3.70 16.63
CA TYR A 36 -2.83 -4.82 15.90
C TYR A 36 -2.49 -6.17 16.55
N PRO A 37 -3.47 -7.05 16.81
CA PRO A 37 -3.25 -8.27 17.61
C PRO A 37 -2.32 -9.31 16.97
N GLY A 38 -2.13 -9.24 15.64
CA GLY A 38 -1.26 -10.16 14.89
C GLY A 38 0.07 -9.54 14.48
N GLU A 39 0.90 -10.31 13.78
CA GLU A 39 2.16 -9.80 13.23
C GLU A 39 1.90 -8.82 12.07
N VAL A 40 2.63 -7.71 12.11
CA VAL A 40 2.55 -6.65 11.11
C VAL A 40 3.89 -6.45 10.41
N LEU A 41 3.81 -6.04 9.15
CA LEU A 41 4.98 -5.78 8.31
C LEU A 41 4.86 -4.43 7.63
N GLU A 42 5.76 -3.52 7.92
CA GLU A 42 5.93 -2.33 7.09
C GLU A 42 6.70 -2.69 5.83
N VAL A 43 6.11 -2.37 4.69
CA VAL A 43 6.71 -2.51 3.35
C VAL A 43 6.95 -1.11 2.80
N GLY A 44 8.20 -0.74 2.71
CA GLY A 44 8.56 0.59 2.26
C GLY A 44 9.80 0.60 1.37
N ARG A 45 10.16 1.78 0.86
CA ARG A 45 11.36 2.01 0.06
C ARG A 45 11.53 1.03 -1.11
N SER A 46 10.41 0.57 -1.67
CA SER A 46 10.42 -0.31 -2.83
C SER A 46 10.94 0.46 -4.05
N CYS A 47 12.06 0.02 -4.59
CA CYS A 47 12.76 0.68 -5.67
C CYS A 47 13.11 -0.34 -6.74
N ILE A 48 12.75 -0.03 -7.99
CA ILE A 48 13.13 -0.81 -9.17
C ILE A 48 13.90 0.09 -10.10
N ALA A 49 15.11 -0.32 -10.50
CA ALA A 49 15.92 0.40 -11.44
C ALA A 49 15.14 0.63 -12.75
N LYS A 50 15.36 1.77 -13.40
CA LYS A 50 14.56 2.23 -14.54
C LYS A 50 14.52 1.21 -15.70
N ASP A 51 15.64 0.57 -15.96
CA ASP A 51 15.84 -0.45 -17.00
C ASP A 51 15.22 -1.82 -16.62
N ALA A 52 14.95 -2.05 -15.33
CA ALA A 52 14.34 -3.28 -14.82
C ALA A 52 12.82 -3.15 -14.54
N ARG A 53 12.20 -2.02 -14.85
CA ARG A 53 10.78 -1.77 -14.62
C ARG A 53 9.91 -2.50 -15.64
N ASN A 54 9.63 -3.76 -15.36
CA ASN A 54 8.75 -4.62 -16.17
C ASN A 54 7.86 -5.49 -15.27
N THR A 55 6.88 -6.15 -15.88
CA THR A 55 5.90 -6.98 -15.15
C THR A 55 6.56 -8.13 -14.42
N ALA A 56 7.57 -8.77 -14.99
CA ALA A 56 8.26 -9.91 -14.38
C ALA A 56 8.98 -9.50 -13.09
N THR A 57 9.69 -8.36 -13.11
CA THR A 57 10.38 -7.81 -11.93
C THR A 57 9.39 -7.46 -10.83
N MET A 58 8.25 -6.85 -11.17
CA MET A 58 7.19 -6.57 -10.21
C MET A 58 6.62 -7.85 -9.61
N GLN A 59 6.39 -8.89 -10.40
CA GLN A 59 5.92 -10.19 -9.91
C GLN A 59 6.94 -10.85 -8.97
N MET A 60 8.23 -10.75 -9.27
CA MET A 60 9.29 -11.25 -8.37
C MET A 60 9.29 -10.52 -7.03
N LEU A 61 9.12 -9.19 -7.02
CA LEU A 61 9.01 -8.41 -5.78
C LEU A 61 7.82 -8.89 -4.93
N TRP A 62 6.65 -8.97 -5.55
CA TRP A 62 5.42 -9.43 -4.88
C TRP A 62 5.56 -10.86 -4.34
N ARG A 63 6.18 -11.75 -5.12
CA ARG A 63 6.44 -13.13 -4.68
C ARG A 63 7.37 -13.17 -3.47
N GLY A 64 8.43 -12.34 -3.46
CA GLY A 64 9.35 -12.23 -2.32
C GLY A 64 8.65 -11.73 -1.06
N ILE A 65 7.83 -10.67 -1.18
CA ILE A 65 7.03 -10.13 -0.07
C ILE A 65 6.03 -11.18 0.45
N ALA A 66 5.36 -11.91 -0.45
CA ALA A 66 4.42 -12.96 -0.08
C ALA A 66 5.11 -14.10 0.69
N LEU A 67 6.24 -14.62 0.19
CA LEU A 67 7.01 -15.66 0.86
C LEU A 67 7.48 -15.22 2.26
N TYR A 68 7.96 -13.97 2.38
CA TYR A 68 8.36 -13.39 3.66
C TYR A 68 7.16 -13.30 4.62
N SER A 69 6.02 -12.83 4.11
CA SER A 69 4.79 -12.70 4.91
C SER A 69 4.29 -14.06 5.41
N PHE A 70 4.33 -15.08 4.56
CA PHE A 70 4.00 -16.44 4.94
C PHE A 70 4.96 -16.99 6.01
N HIS A 71 6.26 -16.83 5.80
CA HIS A 71 7.29 -17.36 6.70
C HIS A 71 7.16 -16.80 8.13
N TYR A 72 6.78 -15.51 8.23
CA TYR A 72 6.67 -14.83 9.52
C TYR A 72 5.22 -14.68 10.01
N ASN A 73 4.27 -15.35 9.39
CA ASN A 73 2.84 -15.27 9.73
C ASN A 73 2.32 -13.82 9.82
N ILE A 74 2.72 -13.00 8.86
CA ILE A 74 2.29 -11.60 8.78
C ILE A 74 0.80 -11.56 8.47
N GLN A 75 0.03 -10.83 9.27
CA GLN A 75 -1.41 -10.68 9.11
C GLN A 75 -1.80 -9.36 8.45
N VAL A 76 -0.98 -8.33 8.63
CA VAL A 76 -1.17 -7.03 7.97
C VAL A 76 0.14 -6.52 7.42
N MET A 77 0.11 -6.11 6.15
CA MET A 77 1.15 -5.31 5.53
C MET A 77 0.69 -3.86 5.44
N PHE A 78 1.59 -2.91 5.65
CA PHE A 78 1.29 -1.50 5.52
C PHE A 78 2.50 -0.69 5.05
N GLY A 79 2.29 0.57 4.72
CA GLY A 79 3.35 1.51 4.37
C GLY A 79 2.87 2.65 3.49
N CYS A 80 3.76 3.60 3.21
CA CYS A 80 3.47 4.72 2.33
C CYS A 80 3.62 4.33 0.86
N ALA A 81 2.71 4.82 0.02
CA ALA A 81 2.79 4.70 -1.43
C ALA A 81 2.51 6.07 -2.08
N SER A 82 3.29 6.39 -3.10
CA SER A 82 3.41 7.74 -3.62
C SER A 82 2.61 7.96 -4.91
N LEU A 83 1.95 9.11 -4.98
CA LEU A 83 1.48 9.75 -6.19
C LEU A 83 2.58 10.72 -6.66
N PRO A 84 3.04 10.68 -7.92
CA PRO A 84 4.12 11.55 -8.40
C PRO A 84 3.69 13.03 -8.42
N GLY A 85 4.40 13.90 -7.72
CA GLY A 85 4.15 15.33 -7.60
C GLY A 85 3.76 15.75 -6.19
N ALA A 86 4.37 16.83 -5.70
CA ALA A 86 4.15 17.39 -4.37
C ALA A 86 2.96 18.37 -4.30
N ASP A 87 2.28 18.62 -5.42
CA ASP A 87 1.07 19.44 -5.46
C ASP A 87 -0.17 18.56 -5.34
N PRO A 88 -0.85 18.50 -4.18
CA PRO A 88 -1.99 17.63 -3.96
C PRO A 88 -3.21 17.99 -4.82
N SER A 89 -3.30 19.22 -5.32
CA SER A 89 -4.42 19.65 -6.18
C SER A 89 -4.48 18.84 -7.47
N GLN A 90 -3.33 18.40 -8.00
CA GLN A 90 -3.24 17.57 -9.19
C GLN A 90 -3.79 16.14 -8.95
N HIS A 91 -3.89 15.74 -7.68
CA HIS A 91 -4.35 14.42 -7.25
C HIS A 91 -5.77 14.40 -6.68
N ALA A 92 -6.49 15.53 -6.74
CA ALA A 92 -7.82 15.69 -6.13
C ALA A 92 -8.78 14.54 -6.48
N GLN A 93 -8.89 14.15 -7.75
CA GLN A 93 -9.76 13.04 -8.18
C GLN A 93 -9.26 11.68 -7.65
N ALA A 94 -7.96 11.41 -7.71
CA ALA A 94 -7.39 10.16 -7.24
C ALA A 94 -7.54 10.02 -5.71
N MET A 95 -7.24 11.08 -4.95
CA MET A 95 -7.36 11.10 -3.49
C MET A 95 -8.82 10.95 -3.03
N SER A 96 -9.76 11.70 -3.65
CA SER A 96 -11.19 11.57 -3.31
C SER A 96 -11.72 10.18 -3.65
N TYR A 97 -11.29 9.61 -4.78
CA TYR A 97 -11.64 8.23 -5.14
C TYR A 97 -11.13 7.22 -4.10
N LEU A 98 -9.86 7.33 -3.70
CA LEU A 98 -9.27 6.46 -2.69
C LEU A 98 -10.02 6.59 -1.36
N TYR A 99 -10.32 7.81 -0.93
CA TYR A 99 -11.05 8.08 0.30
C TYR A 99 -12.46 7.47 0.27
N HIS A 100 -13.24 7.72 -0.77
CA HIS A 100 -14.64 7.29 -0.83
C HIS A 100 -14.81 5.78 -1.03
N HIS A 101 -13.84 5.11 -1.68
CA HIS A 101 -14.02 3.71 -2.08
C HIS A 101 -13.08 2.74 -1.36
N HIS A 102 -12.02 3.23 -0.73
CA HIS A 102 -10.97 2.38 -0.16
C HIS A 102 -10.49 2.81 1.23
N LEU A 103 -11.19 3.77 1.89
CA LEU A 103 -10.83 4.17 3.25
C LEU A 103 -10.88 2.97 4.19
N ALA A 104 -9.85 2.80 5.02
CA ALA A 104 -9.76 1.71 5.98
C ALA A 104 -10.91 1.77 7.00
N PRO A 105 -11.43 0.63 7.44
CA PRO A 105 -12.38 0.58 8.54
C PRO A 105 -11.75 1.16 9.82
N PRO A 106 -12.58 1.73 10.73
CA PRO A 106 -12.09 2.49 11.87
C PRO A 106 -11.05 1.77 12.73
N GLU A 107 -11.17 0.44 12.86
CA GLU A 107 -10.34 -0.40 13.74
C GLU A 107 -8.87 -0.48 13.30
N ILE A 108 -8.59 -0.25 12.02
CA ILE A 108 -7.23 -0.29 11.46
C ILE A 108 -6.87 1.01 10.74
N ARG A 109 -7.73 2.03 10.85
CA ARG A 109 -7.50 3.29 10.14
C ARG A 109 -6.35 4.06 10.76
N VAL A 110 -5.35 4.31 9.95
CA VAL A 110 -4.21 5.16 10.26
C VAL A 110 -4.50 6.56 9.74
N HIS A 111 -4.11 7.58 10.50
CA HIS A 111 -4.30 8.99 10.14
C HIS A 111 -2.93 9.64 9.88
N ALA A 112 -2.87 10.54 8.90
CA ALA A 112 -1.71 11.40 8.75
C ALA A 112 -1.55 12.28 10.00
N LEU A 113 -0.31 12.53 10.43
CA LEU A 113 -0.03 13.43 11.55
C LEU A 113 -0.64 14.80 11.29
N ALA A 114 -1.27 15.41 12.30
CA ALA A 114 -1.99 16.67 12.16
C ALA A 114 -1.14 17.80 11.52
N SER A 115 0.17 17.82 11.78
CA SER A 115 1.12 18.77 11.21
C SER A 115 1.44 18.53 9.73
N ARG A 116 1.07 17.37 9.17
CA ARG A 116 1.38 16.97 7.79
C ARG A 116 0.12 16.61 6.99
N TYR A 117 -1.04 16.66 7.63
CA TYR A 117 -2.31 16.20 7.06
C TYR A 117 -2.72 17.02 5.84
N VAL A 118 -2.93 16.33 4.74
CA VAL A 118 -3.55 16.84 3.52
C VAL A 118 -4.89 16.14 3.32
N LYS A 119 -5.96 16.91 3.22
CA LYS A 119 -7.32 16.36 3.04
C LYS A 119 -7.42 15.59 1.73
N MET A 120 -7.88 14.33 1.81
CA MET A 120 -8.11 13.48 0.63
C MET A 120 -9.52 13.65 0.07
N ASP A 121 -10.51 13.88 0.93
CA ASP A 121 -11.92 14.10 0.58
C ASP A 121 -12.11 15.57 0.12
N VAL A 122 -11.65 15.89 -1.10
CA VAL A 122 -11.71 17.25 -1.65
C VAL A 122 -12.82 17.44 -2.69
N LEU A 123 -13.30 16.34 -3.28
CA LEU A 123 -14.38 16.34 -4.26
C LEU A 123 -15.55 15.52 -3.73
N GLU A 124 -16.76 16.06 -3.86
CA GLU A 124 -17.98 15.35 -3.45
C GLU A 124 -18.20 14.06 -4.26
N PRO A 125 -18.77 13.01 -3.64
CA PRO A 125 -19.21 11.80 -4.36
C PRO A 125 -20.14 12.18 -5.51
N GLY A 126 -19.87 11.64 -6.71
CA GLY A 126 -20.64 11.92 -7.90
C GLY A 126 -20.21 13.16 -8.70
N SER A 127 -19.31 14.01 -8.16
CA SER A 127 -18.75 15.16 -8.89
C SER A 127 -17.63 14.80 -9.88
N TYR A 128 -17.15 13.57 -9.85
CA TYR A 128 -16.09 13.04 -10.72
C TYR A 128 -16.43 11.65 -11.24
N ASP A 129 -15.83 11.29 -12.38
CA ASP A 129 -15.94 9.93 -12.94
C ASP A 129 -14.99 8.96 -12.20
N PRO A 130 -15.52 7.93 -11.49
CA PRO A 130 -14.69 6.99 -10.73
C PRO A 130 -13.67 6.23 -11.61
N ARG A 131 -14.00 5.92 -12.85
CA ARG A 131 -13.10 5.22 -13.79
C ARG A 131 -11.91 6.11 -14.16
N LYS A 132 -12.16 7.39 -14.43
CA LYS A 132 -11.12 8.38 -14.74
C LYS A 132 -10.26 8.67 -13.51
N ALA A 133 -10.88 8.77 -12.32
CA ALA A 133 -10.16 8.94 -11.05
C ALA A 133 -9.25 7.75 -10.78
N MET A 134 -9.75 6.50 -10.90
CA MET A 134 -8.95 5.29 -10.75
C MET A 134 -7.82 5.21 -11.80
N ALA A 135 -8.03 5.70 -13.03
CA ALA A 135 -6.97 5.73 -14.03
C ALA A 135 -5.77 6.58 -13.60
N ARG A 136 -6.00 7.65 -12.82
CA ARG A 136 -4.97 8.55 -12.27
C ARG A 136 -4.22 8.00 -11.04
N VAL A 137 -4.75 6.99 -10.37
CA VAL A 137 -4.07 6.32 -9.26
C VAL A 137 -2.80 5.63 -9.77
N ALA A 138 -1.70 5.74 -9.00
CA ALA A 138 -0.43 5.14 -9.38
C ALA A 138 -0.52 3.60 -9.52
N PRO A 139 0.22 2.98 -10.45
CA PRO A 139 0.14 1.53 -10.71
C PRO A 139 0.40 0.66 -9.48
N LEU A 140 1.33 1.05 -8.62
CA LEU A 140 1.65 0.34 -7.38
C LEU A 140 0.46 0.34 -6.42
N ILE A 141 -0.18 1.50 -6.22
CA ILE A 141 -1.37 1.63 -5.38
C ILE A 141 -2.50 0.75 -5.94
N LYS A 142 -2.74 0.79 -7.27
CA LYS A 142 -3.71 -0.10 -7.93
C LYS A 142 -3.44 -1.58 -7.64
N GLY A 143 -2.16 -1.97 -7.59
CA GLY A 143 -1.75 -3.31 -7.22
C GLY A 143 -2.23 -3.69 -5.83
N TYR A 144 -1.98 -2.85 -4.84
CA TYR A 144 -2.45 -3.07 -3.46
C TYR A 144 -3.99 -3.11 -3.36
N LEU A 145 -4.69 -2.20 -4.04
CA LEU A 145 -6.16 -2.19 -4.04
C LEU A 145 -6.77 -3.47 -4.65
N ARG A 146 -6.15 -4.03 -5.69
CA ARG A 146 -6.58 -5.33 -6.27
C ARG A 146 -6.43 -6.48 -5.28
N LEU A 147 -5.49 -6.40 -4.36
CA LEU A 147 -5.33 -7.36 -3.27
C LEU A 147 -6.35 -7.14 -2.14
N GLY A 148 -7.24 -6.17 -2.25
CA GLY A 148 -8.20 -5.81 -1.21
C GLY A 148 -7.64 -4.81 -0.21
N GLY A 149 -6.63 -4.04 -0.60
CA GLY A 149 -6.01 -3.02 0.22
C GLY A 149 -6.92 -1.83 0.50
N PHE A 150 -6.64 -1.17 1.61
CA PHE A 150 -7.27 0.06 2.07
C PHE A 150 -6.28 1.21 2.09
N VAL A 151 -6.80 2.43 2.19
CA VAL A 151 -6.00 3.64 2.45
C VAL A 151 -6.27 4.19 3.83
N GLY A 152 -5.27 4.81 4.44
CA GLY A 152 -5.42 5.62 5.65
C GLY A 152 -6.14 6.94 5.37
N ASP A 153 -6.43 7.68 6.42
CA ASP A 153 -7.02 9.02 6.32
C ASP A 153 -5.94 10.10 6.31
N GLY A 154 -6.00 10.92 5.28
CA GLY A 154 -5.03 11.97 5.00
C GLY A 154 -3.87 11.51 4.12
N ALA A 155 -3.48 12.39 3.20
CA ALA A 155 -2.24 12.28 2.44
C ALA A 155 -1.15 13.14 3.09
N VAL A 156 0.09 12.94 2.68
CA VAL A 156 1.26 13.70 3.16
C VAL A 156 2.08 14.17 1.97
N ILE A 157 2.56 15.41 1.99
CA ILE A 157 3.49 15.91 0.99
C ILE A 157 4.91 15.54 1.39
N ASP A 158 5.60 14.80 0.54
CA ASP A 158 7.03 14.58 0.63
C ASP A 158 7.76 15.48 -0.39
N ALA A 159 8.22 16.62 0.11
CA ALA A 159 8.94 17.60 -0.72
C ALA A 159 10.32 17.07 -1.16
N GLN A 160 10.93 16.16 -0.38
CA GLN A 160 12.25 15.60 -0.69
C GLN A 160 12.19 14.71 -1.94
N PHE A 161 11.14 13.89 -2.05
CA PHE A 161 10.94 12.99 -3.18
C PHE A 161 9.99 13.54 -4.23
N ASN A 162 9.45 14.75 -4.02
CA ASN A 162 8.45 15.39 -4.88
C ASN A 162 7.25 14.47 -5.11
N THR A 163 6.63 14.02 -4.03
CA THR A 163 5.47 13.12 -4.05
C THR A 163 4.36 13.57 -3.09
N THR A 164 3.16 13.06 -3.34
CA THR A 164 2.04 13.08 -2.41
C THR A 164 1.80 11.64 -1.99
N ASP A 165 2.02 11.34 -0.72
CA ASP A 165 2.00 9.97 -0.19
C ASP A 165 0.66 9.65 0.46
N VAL A 166 0.20 8.42 0.26
CA VAL A 166 -0.97 7.85 0.92
C VAL A 166 -0.55 6.61 1.69
N PHE A 167 -1.17 6.39 2.84
CA PHE A 167 -0.91 5.20 3.65
C PHE A 167 -1.72 4.02 3.10
N ILE A 168 -1.09 2.88 2.90
CA ILE A 168 -1.70 1.64 2.40
C ILE A 168 -1.72 0.60 3.50
N ILE A 169 -2.82 -0.14 3.59
CA ILE A 169 -3.01 -1.25 4.53
C ILE A 169 -3.54 -2.45 3.75
N VAL A 170 -2.91 -3.61 3.88
CA VAL A 170 -3.34 -4.86 3.21
C VAL A 170 -3.38 -5.99 4.23
N LYS A 171 -4.54 -6.59 4.43
CA LYS A 171 -4.70 -7.81 5.23
C LYS A 171 -4.30 -9.02 4.41
N THR A 172 -3.40 -9.86 4.93
CA THR A 172 -2.86 -11.02 4.20
C THR A 172 -3.89 -12.13 4.02
N GLU A 173 -4.88 -12.25 4.90
CA GLU A 173 -5.99 -13.19 4.76
C GLU A 173 -6.74 -13.02 3.44
N ILE A 174 -6.98 -11.77 3.02
CA ILE A 174 -7.66 -11.44 1.76
C ILE A 174 -6.84 -11.90 0.54
N ILE A 175 -5.51 -11.79 0.65
CA ILE A 175 -4.59 -12.25 -0.40
C ILE A 175 -4.68 -13.77 -0.51
N THR A 176 -4.63 -14.47 0.61
CA THR A 176 -4.69 -15.94 0.68
C THR A 176 -5.97 -16.47 0.07
N GLU A 177 -7.13 -15.91 0.42
CA GLU A 177 -8.42 -16.31 -0.16
C GLU A 177 -8.51 -16.08 -1.68
N LYS A 178 -7.96 -14.97 -2.20
CA LYS A 178 -7.92 -14.72 -3.64
C LYS A 178 -6.99 -15.68 -4.38
N TYR A 179 -5.84 -16.01 -3.77
CA TYR A 179 -4.89 -16.98 -4.32
C TYR A 179 -5.50 -18.38 -4.34
N ILE A 180 -6.11 -18.84 -3.26
CA ILE A 180 -6.79 -20.14 -3.18
C ILE A 180 -7.87 -20.23 -4.25
N ARG A 181 -8.77 -19.25 -4.35
CA ARG A 181 -9.82 -19.21 -5.37
C ARG A 181 -9.29 -19.19 -6.81
N HIS A 182 -8.13 -18.62 -7.04
CA HIS A 182 -7.50 -18.62 -8.37
C HIS A 182 -6.95 -20.01 -8.71
N TYR A 183 -6.31 -20.69 -7.76
CA TYR A 183 -5.80 -22.04 -7.94
C TYR A 183 -6.91 -23.09 -8.08
N GLU A 184 -7.98 -22.97 -7.31
CA GLU A 184 -9.14 -23.87 -7.39
C GLU A 184 -9.83 -23.80 -8.77
N ARG A 185 -9.93 -22.60 -9.38
CA ARG A 185 -10.46 -22.46 -10.75
C ARG A 185 -9.56 -23.10 -11.80
N GLY A 186 -8.23 -22.94 -11.68
CA GLY A 186 -7.28 -23.53 -12.62
C GLY A 186 -7.18 -25.05 -12.55
N MET A 187 -7.54 -25.66 -11.41
CA MET A 187 -7.61 -27.13 -11.29
C MET A 187 -8.88 -27.70 -11.91
N ASN A 188 -10.01 -26.98 -11.81
CA ASN A 188 -11.29 -27.43 -12.41
C ASN A 188 -11.34 -27.25 -13.94
N GLU A 189 -10.46 -26.43 -14.53
CA GLU A 189 -10.37 -26.26 -16.01
C GLU A 189 -9.43 -27.28 -16.68
N GLN A 190 -8.74 -28.12 -15.91
CA GLN A 190 -7.86 -29.19 -16.45
C GLN A 190 -8.50 -30.58 -16.41
N ASP A 191 -9.70 -30.71 -15.82
CA ASP A 191 -10.43 -31.99 -15.71
C ASP A 191 -11.64 -32.09 -16.70
N ASP A 192 -11.81 -31.11 -17.61
CA ASP A 192 -12.72 -31.13 -18.75
C ASP A 192 -11.92 -31.19 -20.08
#